data_b499871fc62ad361d6d7a36ff0c10cc6
#
_entry.id   b499871fc62ad361d6d7a36ff0c10cc6
#
_cell.length_a   1.000
_cell.length_b   1.000
_cell.length_c   1.000
_cell.angle_alpha   90.00
_cell.angle_beta   90.00
_cell.angle_gamma   90.00
#
_symmetry.space_group_name_H-M   'P 1'
#
loop_
_entity.id
_entity.type
_entity.pdbx_description
1 polymer ?
#
loop_
_entity_poly.entity_id
_entity_poly.type
_entity_poly.pdbx_seq_one_letter_code
_entity_poly.pdbx_strand_id
1 'polypeptide(L)'
;YHVINQFRDVRTIASGGFSATVFEDRANSNRLVLSFAGTEFTTDLLRDGLLTDLQIGTAGYARPQAEATYRYIKRLKAAADVSVVYSEQELLNLFQLAGYTDSNDYAAFKLNVLKDKGVAGGVGGAPLLKPGMEIDLAGHSLGGHLALLAQRLFPGVFDDVITVNAATFYGLPLGLANPLKPQTEGLLSLFGQWDNSKILRIESVGDGVSELGALHPGKTLTVGMETQPGALAAFGPNHSVANVADGLALTELMGKIDARYMGDPRVVKTVFDAASKIPGVSYETLLDDFRKIIQGNASPSTTPDETDATKLSATRKSL
;
A
#
# COMPACT_ATOMS: atom_id res chain seq x y z
N TYR A 1 -5.39 16.50 6.32
CA TYR A 1 -4.80 15.54 7.25
C TYR A 1 -3.51 16.08 7.84
N HIS A 2 -3.17 15.64 9.04
CA HIS A 2 -1.86 15.86 9.66
C HIS A 2 -1.38 14.58 10.37
N VAL A 3 -0.07 14.45 10.52
CA VAL A 3 0.54 13.29 11.16
C VAL A 3 0.38 13.42 12.68
N ILE A 4 -0.16 12.39 13.33
CA ILE A 4 -0.29 12.32 14.78
C ILE A 4 0.57 11.22 15.41
N ASN A 5 0.97 10.21 14.63
CA ASN A 5 1.93 9.21 15.05
C ASN A 5 2.68 8.66 13.83
N GLN A 6 3.95 8.34 14.01
CA GLN A 6 4.75 7.67 13.01
C GLN A 6 5.63 6.63 13.69
N PHE A 7 5.64 5.43 13.13
CA PHE A 7 6.52 4.36 13.54
C PHE A 7 7.39 3.95 12.36
N ARG A 8 8.70 3.89 12.58
CA ARG A 8 9.65 3.38 11.61
C ARG A 8 10.59 2.41 12.31
N ASP A 9 10.58 1.16 11.91
CA ASP A 9 11.58 0.22 12.34
C ASP A 9 12.82 0.37 11.45
N VAL A 10 13.85 1.01 11.98
CA VAL A 10 15.14 1.23 11.29
C VAL A 10 16.06 0.01 11.40
N ARG A 11 15.60 -1.07 12.01
CA ARG A 11 16.40 -2.29 12.05
C ARG A 11 16.58 -2.82 10.63
N THR A 12 17.78 -3.25 10.37
CA THR A 12 18.35 -3.74 9.11
C THR A 12 17.37 -4.45 8.17
N ILE A 13 17.69 -4.53 6.89
CA ILE A 13 16.98 -5.26 5.81
C ILE A 13 16.48 -6.64 6.27
N ALA A 14 17.22 -7.32 7.16
CA ALA A 14 16.85 -8.61 7.74
C ALA A 14 15.65 -8.57 8.72
N SER A 15 15.26 -7.41 9.25
CA SER A 15 14.13 -7.23 10.18
C SER A 15 12.89 -6.61 9.53
N GLY A 16 12.88 -6.50 8.21
CA GLY A 16 11.68 -6.21 7.44
C GLY A 16 11.30 -4.75 7.23
N GLY A 17 12.03 -3.75 7.78
CA GLY A 17 11.83 -2.35 7.46
C GLY A 17 10.38 -1.84 7.61
N PHE A 18 9.62 -2.33 8.59
CA PHE A 18 8.24 -1.92 8.82
C PHE A 18 8.13 -0.42 9.12
N SER A 19 7.24 0.28 8.42
CA SER A 19 6.95 1.69 8.69
C SER A 19 5.46 1.96 8.50
N ALA A 20 4.89 2.71 9.44
CA ALA A 20 3.49 3.11 9.39
C ALA A 20 3.30 4.51 9.96
N THR A 21 2.32 5.23 9.43
CA THR A 21 1.99 6.61 9.83
C THR A 21 0.48 6.71 10.06
N VAL A 22 0.10 7.32 11.18
CA VAL A 22 -1.29 7.66 11.49
C VAL A 22 -1.52 9.12 11.18
N PHE A 23 -2.49 9.38 10.31
CA PHE A 23 -2.96 10.71 9.95
C PHE A 23 -4.33 10.95 10.58
N GLU A 24 -4.54 12.15 11.11
CA GLU A 24 -5.84 12.63 11.58
C GLU A 24 -6.41 13.64 10.58
N ASP A 25 -7.70 13.55 10.33
CA ASP A 25 -8.40 14.54 9.52
C ASP A 25 -8.53 15.86 10.31
N ARG A 26 -8.04 16.96 9.73
CA ARG A 26 -8.09 18.29 10.38
C ARG A 26 -9.51 18.80 10.61
N ALA A 27 -10.46 18.35 9.79
CA ALA A 27 -11.85 18.73 9.89
C ALA A 27 -12.64 17.82 10.84
N ASN A 28 -12.16 16.60 11.07
CA ASN A 28 -12.85 15.61 11.90
C ASN A 28 -11.82 14.73 12.65
N SER A 29 -11.50 15.11 13.88
CA SER A 29 -10.55 14.36 14.72
C SER A 29 -10.99 12.93 15.09
N ASN A 30 -12.23 12.55 14.74
CA ASN A 30 -12.73 11.19 14.90
C ASN A 30 -12.44 10.30 13.66
N ARG A 31 -11.81 10.89 12.63
CA ARG A 31 -11.43 10.17 11.41
C ARG A 31 -9.91 10.08 11.29
N LEU A 32 -9.42 8.85 11.16
CA LEU A 32 -8.00 8.54 11.04
C LEU A 32 -7.73 7.77 9.74
N VAL A 33 -6.51 7.92 9.23
CA VAL A 33 -5.96 7.05 8.19
C VAL A 33 -4.66 6.43 8.71
N LEU A 34 -4.62 5.12 8.78
CA LEU A 34 -3.40 4.36 9.05
C LEU A 34 -2.77 3.94 7.72
N SER A 35 -1.65 4.55 7.37
CA SER A 35 -0.93 4.29 6.13
C SER A 35 0.33 3.48 6.40
N PHE A 36 0.52 2.40 5.63
CA PHE A 36 1.71 1.58 5.65
C PHE A 36 2.63 1.95 4.49
N ALA A 37 3.92 2.11 4.78
CA ALA A 37 4.92 2.35 3.77
C ALA A 37 5.24 1.05 3.02
N GLY A 38 5.43 1.15 1.71
CA GLY A 38 6.02 0.11 0.89
C GLY A 38 7.55 0.06 1.07
N THR A 39 8.17 -0.93 0.46
CA THR A 39 9.63 -0.99 0.36
C THR A 39 10.12 0.13 -0.57
N GLU A 40 11.15 0.87 -0.16
CA GLU A 40 11.83 1.79 -1.06
C GLU A 40 12.63 0.99 -2.07
N PHE A 41 12.15 0.95 -3.30
CA PHE A 41 12.85 0.29 -4.40
C PHE A 41 14.00 1.19 -4.86
N THR A 42 15.22 0.88 -4.42
CA THR A 42 16.43 1.38 -5.08
C THR A 42 16.77 0.48 -6.26
N THR A 43 17.42 1.03 -7.29
CA THR A 43 17.81 0.29 -8.52
C THR A 43 18.64 -0.97 -8.24
N ASP A 44 19.34 -1.04 -7.11
CA ASP A 44 20.13 -2.19 -6.69
C ASP A 44 19.28 -3.31 -6.10
N LEU A 45 18.14 -2.98 -5.45
CA LEU A 45 17.20 -3.95 -4.93
C LEU A 45 16.44 -4.69 -6.05
N LEU A 46 16.19 -4.00 -7.19
CA LEU A 46 15.60 -4.62 -8.38
C LEU A 46 16.52 -5.68 -8.99
N ARG A 47 17.82 -5.55 -8.80
CA ARG A 47 18.81 -6.42 -9.39
C ARG A 47 19.04 -7.70 -8.59
N ASP A 48 18.97 -7.64 -7.25
CA ASP A 48 19.39 -8.74 -6.37
C ASP A 48 18.30 -9.25 -5.41
N GLY A 49 17.17 -8.58 -5.24
CA GLY A 49 16.31 -8.85 -4.09
C GLY A 49 14.80 -8.90 -4.30
N LEU A 50 14.22 -8.33 -5.37
CA LEU A 50 12.75 -8.21 -5.47
C LEU A 50 12.02 -9.55 -5.41
N LEU A 51 12.66 -10.62 -5.90
CA LEU A 51 12.10 -11.98 -5.90
C LEU A 51 12.50 -12.80 -4.68
N THR A 52 13.59 -12.43 -3.99
CA THR A 52 14.12 -13.14 -2.81
C THR A 52 13.60 -12.55 -1.50
N ASP A 53 13.42 -11.22 -1.41
CA ASP A 53 12.97 -10.57 -0.19
C ASP A 53 11.43 -10.46 -0.07
N LEU A 54 10.71 -10.60 -1.16
CA LEU A 54 9.26 -10.76 -1.08
C LEU A 54 8.94 -12.19 -0.60
N GLN A 55 9.05 -12.42 0.70
CA GLN A 55 8.54 -13.63 1.37
C GLN A 55 7.08 -13.92 1.01
N ILE A 56 6.39 -12.95 0.42
CA ILE A 56 5.06 -13.09 -0.18
C ILE A 56 5.06 -14.21 -1.23
N GLY A 57 6.14 -14.34 -2.04
CA GLY A 57 6.26 -15.40 -3.04
C GLY A 57 6.43 -16.79 -2.44
N THR A 58 7.14 -16.92 -1.33
CA THR A 58 7.43 -18.25 -0.72
C THR A 58 6.51 -18.58 0.44
N ALA A 59 6.18 -17.59 1.29
CA ALA A 59 5.32 -17.79 2.46
C ALA A 59 3.86 -17.43 2.23
N GLY A 60 3.55 -16.75 1.12
CA GLY A 60 2.20 -16.27 0.80
C GLY A 60 1.85 -14.91 1.41
N TYR A 61 2.70 -14.38 2.28
CA TYR A 61 2.58 -13.05 2.90
C TYR A 61 3.92 -12.61 3.53
N ALA A 62 4.02 -11.32 3.86
CA ALA A 62 5.21 -10.71 4.44
C ALA A 62 5.30 -10.98 5.96
N ARG A 63 5.91 -12.11 6.37
CA ARG A 63 5.90 -12.63 7.77
C ARG A 63 6.41 -11.64 8.82
N PRO A 64 7.62 -11.06 8.72
CA PRO A 64 8.12 -10.15 9.75
C PRO A 64 7.29 -8.88 9.86
N GLN A 65 6.83 -8.36 8.71
CA GLN A 65 5.98 -7.17 8.67
C GLN A 65 4.56 -7.48 9.18
N ALA A 66 4.07 -8.71 9.01
CA ALA A 66 2.77 -9.14 9.56
C ALA A 66 2.77 -9.10 11.09
N GLU A 67 3.82 -9.61 11.73
CA GLU A 67 4.02 -9.50 13.17
C GLU A 67 4.08 -8.03 13.61
N ALA A 68 4.92 -7.24 12.95
CA ALA A 68 5.07 -5.82 13.24
C ALA A 68 3.75 -5.05 13.08
N THR A 69 2.96 -5.34 12.04
CA THR A 69 1.64 -4.78 11.81
C THR A 69 0.69 -5.09 12.96
N TYR A 70 0.61 -6.37 13.37
CA TYR A 70 -0.24 -6.79 14.48
C TYR A 70 0.12 -6.06 15.77
N ARG A 71 1.39 -6.08 16.15
CA ARG A 71 1.90 -5.45 17.36
C ARG A 71 1.68 -3.94 17.35
N TYR A 72 1.93 -3.28 16.22
CA TYR A 72 1.74 -1.84 16.11
C TYR A 72 0.27 -1.44 16.29
N ILE A 73 -0.67 -2.14 15.67
CA ILE A 73 -2.10 -1.89 15.85
C ILE A 73 -2.53 -2.12 17.31
N LYS A 74 -2.06 -3.19 17.95
CA LYS A 74 -2.31 -3.42 19.39
C LYS A 74 -1.77 -2.27 20.25
N ARG A 75 -0.60 -1.73 19.92
CA ARG A 75 -0.01 -0.58 20.61
C ARG A 75 -0.80 0.71 20.41
N LEU A 76 -1.35 0.94 19.19
CA LEU A 76 -2.23 2.07 18.91
C LEU A 76 -3.56 1.99 19.69
N LYS A 77 -4.02 0.79 20.02
CA LYS A 77 -5.24 0.52 20.80
C LYS A 77 -5.01 0.55 22.31
N ALA A 78 -3.78 0.67 22.77
CA ALA A 78 -3.44 0.79 24.20
C ALA A 78 -3.17 2.26 24.57
N ALA A 79 -3.45 2.62 25.83
CA ALA A 79 -3.10 3.93 26.35
C ALA A 79 -1.56 4.10 26.37
N ALA A 80 -1.09 5.35 26.23
CA ALA A 80 0.32 5.66 26.16
C ALA A 80 1.08 5.10 27.38
N ASP A 81 2.21 4.45 27.11
CA ASP A 81 3.11 3.81 28.09
C ASP A 81 2.49 2.66 28.92
N VAL A 82 1.22 2.35 28.70
CA VAL A 82 0.57 1.19 29.33
C VAL A 82 0.96 -0.08 28.58
N SER A 83 1.28 -1.15 29.31
CA SER A 83 1.60 -2.45 28.73
C SER A 83 0.44 -2.99 27.89
N VAL A 84 0.76 -3.43 26.68
CA VAL A 84 -0.22 -4.08 25.80
C VAL A 84 -0.58 -5.45 26.37
N VAL A 85 -1.88 -5.73 26.41
CA VAL A 85 -2.37 -7.03 26.88
C VAL A 85 -2.52 -7.98 25.69
N TYR A 86 -1.91 -9.16 25.82
CA TYR A 86 -2.03 -10.28 24.89
C TYR A 86 -2.53 -11.51 25.66
N SER A 87 -3.50 -12.21 25.10
CA SER A 87 -3.85 -13.55 25.57
C SER A 87 -2.79 -14.57 25.16
N GLU A 88 -2.74 -15.70 25.82
CA GLU A 88 -1.81 -16.79 25.42
C GLU A 88 -2.08 -17.27 24.01
N GLN A 89 -3.35 -17.35 23.59
CA GLN A 89 -3.71 -17.72 22.24
C GLN A 89 -3.24 -16.68 21.21
N GLU A 90 -3.36 -15.39 21.50
CA GLU A 90 -2.82 -14.33 20.63
C GLU A 90 -1.30 -14.46 20.47
N LEU A 91 -0.59 -14.73 21.55
CA LEU A 91 0.87 -14.92 21.51
C LEU A 91 1.27 -16.12 20.65
N LEU A 92 0.56 -17.25 20.77
CA LEU A 92 0.79 -18.43 19.95
C LEU A 92 0.50 -18.17 18.47
N ASN A 93 -0.65 -17.54 18.16
CA ASN A 93 -0.99 -17.17 16.79
C ASN A 93 0.03 -16.21 16.19
N LEU A 94 0.49 -15.23 16.99
CA LEU A 94 1.48 -14.24 16.56
C LEU A 94 2.85 -14.88 16.33
N PHE A 95 3.25 -15.84 17.16
CA PHE A 95 4.46 -16.62 16.99
C PHE A 95 4.47 -17.36 15.64
N GLN A 96 3.36 -18.01 15.31
CA GLN A 96 3.20 -18.68 14.02
C GLN A 96 3.15 -17.67 12.85
N LEU A 97 2.46 -16.53 13.04
CA LEU A 97 2.36 -15.46 12.04
C LEU A 97 3.74 -14.89 11.70
N ALA A 98 4.62 -14.77 12.68
CA ALA A 98 6.00 -14.34 12.51
C ALA A 98 6.87 -15.40 11.80
N GLY A 99 6.35 -16.61 11.60
CA GLY A 99 7.03 -17.71 10.89
C GLY A 99 7.91 -18.59 11.76
N TYR A 100 7.83 -18.45 13.07
CA TYR A 100 8.53 -19.35 13.98
C TYR A 100 7.88 -20.74 14.00
N THR A 101 8.71 -21.77 14.01
CA THR A 101 8.28 -23.17 14.03
C THR A 101 8.89 -23.97 15.18
N ASP A 102 10.01 -23.50 15.75
CA ASP A 102 10.65 -24.14 16.89
C ASP A 102 10.07 -23.64 18.22
N SER A 103 9.45 -24.53 18.97
CA SER A 103 8.86 -24.22 20.28
C SER A 103 9.88 -23.69 21.31
N ASN A 104 11.17 -23.98 21.12
CA ASN A 104 12.22 -23.46 21.99
C ASN A 104 12.36 -21.93 21.90
N ASP A 105 11.98 -21.34 20.75
CA ASP A 105 12.03 -19.90 20.54
C ASP A 105 10.83 -19.17 21.18
N TYR A 106 9.76 -19.90 21.52
CA TYR A 106 8.52 -19.29 22.00
C TYR A 106 8.67 -18.45 23.25
N ALA A 107 9.44 -18.93 24.23
CA ALA A 107 9.63 -18.19 25.49
C ALA A 107 10.34 -16.85 25.26
N ALA A 108 11.37 -16.83 24.43
CA ALA A 108 12.10 -15.60 24.08
C ALA A 108 11.21 -14.63 23.26
N PHE A 109 10.46 -15.16 22.29
CA PHE A 109 9.49 -14.40 21.51
C PHE A 109 8.44 -13.76 22.42
N LYS A 110 7.80 -14.54 23.29
CA LYS A 110 6.79 -14.07 24.25
C LYS A 110 7.32 -12.94 25.13
N LEU A 111 8.51 -13.10 25.71
CA LEU A 111 9.15 -12.07 26.52
C LEU A 111 9.42 -10.78 25.74
N ASN A 112 9.71 -10.89 24.44
CA ASN A 112 9.88 -9.72 23.58
C ASN A 112 8.54 -9.01 23.32
N VAL A 113 7.49 -9.74 22.96
CA VAL A 113 6.17 -9.18 22.69
C VAL A 113 5.55 -8.52 23.93
N LEU A 114 5.72 -9.12 25.10
CA LEU A 114 5.20 -8.56 26.36
C LEU A 114 5.87 -7.25 26.81
N LYS A 115 6.93 -6.79 26.13
CA LYS A 115 7.52 -5.46 26.32
C LYS A 115 6.75 -4.35 25.61
N ASP A 116 5.78 -4.69 24.76
CA ASP A 116 5.01 -3.70 24.02
C ASP A 116 4.21 -2.80 24.94
N LYS A 117 4.27 -1.50 24.63
CA LYS A 117 3.50 -0.46 25.32
C LYS A 117 2.71 0.35 24.31
N GLY A 118 1.61 0.91 24.76
CA GLY A 118 0.84 1.87 24.01
C GLY A 118 1.71 3.05 23.53
N VAL A 119 1.36 3.61 22.40
CA VAL A 119 2.09 4.72 21.76
C VAL A 119 1.53 6.06 22.20
N ALA A 120 2.40 7.08 22.25
CA ALA A 120 1.98 8.46 22.46
C ALA A 120 1.23 9.02 21.24
N GLY A 121 0.38 10.01 21.46
CA GLY A 121 -0.34 10.75 20.41
C GLY A 121 -1.81 11.01 20.73
N GLY A 122 -2.44 10.18 21.55
CA GLY A 122 -3.81 10.42 22.03
C GLY A 122 -3.85 11.53 23.07
N VAL A 123 -4.92 12.32 23.08
CA VAL A 123 -5.15 13.40 24.05
C VAL A 123 -5.19 12.82 25.46
N GLY A 124 -4.37 13.39 26.36
CA GLY A 124 -4.27 12.91 27.76
C GLY A 124 -3.70 11.50 27.90
N GLY A 125 -2.96 11.00 26.92
CA GLY A 125 -2.38 9.65 26.93
C GLY A 125 -3.39 8.54 26.58
N ALA A 126 -4.58 8.88 26.11
CA ALA A 126 -5.56 7.90 25.67
C ALA A 126 -5.08 7.10 24.44
N PRO A 127 -5.64 5.91 24.16
CA PRO A 127 -5.38 5.19 22.92
C PRO A 127 -5.61 6.06 21.68
N LEU A 128 -4.78 5.89 20.64
CA LEU A 128 -5.00 6.53 19.36
C LEU A 128 -6.19 5.92 18.62
N LEU A 129 -6.29 4.59 18.59
CA LEU A 129 -7.43 3.90 18.01
C LEU A 129 -8.45 3.57 19.10
N LYS A 130 -9.60 4.26 19.06
CA LYS A 130 -10.69 4.09 20.03
C LYS A 130 -11.92 3.47 19.36
N PRO A 131 -12.77 2.77 20.09
CA PRO A 131 -14.08 2.35 19.59
C PRO A 131 -14.90 3.56 19.12
N GLY A 132 -15.56 3.42 17.96
CA GLY A 132 -16.43 4.45 17.37
C GLY A 132 -15.70 5.52 16.57
N MET A 133 -14.39 5.39 16.37
CA MET A 133 -13.66 6.19 15.37
C MET A 133 -13.82 5.58 13.98
N GLU A 134 -13.82 6.42 12.97
CA GLU A 134 -13.71 6.05 11.56
C GLU A 134 -12.22 5.89 11.22
N ILE A 135 -11.79 4.68 10.87
CA ILE A 135 -10.38 4.38 10.68
C ILE A 135 -10.18 3.69 9.33
N ASP A 136 -9.58 4.42 8.40
CA ASP A 136 -9.26 3.90 7.08
C ASP A 136 -7.82 3.35 7.03
N LEU A 137 -7.59 2.37 6.16
CA LEU A 137 -6.26 1.84 5.86
C LEU A 137 -5.84 2.26 4.46
N ALA A 138 -4.55 2.60 4.31
CA ALA A 138 -3.97 2.94 3.02
C ALA A 138 -2.57 2.36 2.86
N GLY A 139 -2.18 2.07 1.59
CA GLY A 139 -0.82 1.66 1.30
C GLY A 139 -0.56 1.43 -0.18
N HIS A 140 0.70 1.57 -0.56
CA HIS A 140 1.22 1.28 -1.90
C HIS A 140 2.17 0.08 -1.84
N SER A 141 2.16 -0.77 -2.85
CA SER A 141 3.11 -1.89 -2.94
C SER A 141 3.01 -2.83 -1.72
N LEU A 142 4.13 -3.14 -1.06
CA LEU A 142 4.15 -3.88 0.20
C LEU A 142 3.29 -3.21 1.27
N GLY A 143 3.25 -1.87 1.34
CA GLY A 143 2.37 -1.16 2.28
C GLY A 143 0.89 -1.43 2.02
N GLY A 144 0.49 -1.59 0.75
CA GLY A 144 -0.84 -2.04 0.37
C GLY A 144 -1.14 -3.46 0.83
N HIS A 145 -0.17 -4.38 0.70
CA HIS A 145 -0.27 -5.73 1.25
C HIS A 145 -0.49 -5.72 2.77
N LEU A 146 0.25 -4.86 3.49
CA LEU A 146 0.10 -4.73 4.94
C LEU A 146 -1.24 -4.11 5.34
N ALA A 147 -1.80 -3.19 4.55
CA ALA A 147 -3.13 -2.64 4.76
C ALA A 147 -4.21 -3.74 4.63
N LEU A 148 -4.14 -4.55 3.56
CA LEU A 148 -5.02 -5.71 3.39
C LEU A 148 -4.89 -6.71 4.55
N LEU A 149 -3.65 -6.98 4.96
CA LEU A 149 -3.37 -7.89 6.06
C LEU A 149 -3.91 -7.36 7.39
N ALA A 150 -3.74 -6.06 7.66
CA ALA A 150 -4.25 -5.40 8.87
C ALA A 150 -5.77 -5.55 9.01
N GLN A 151 -6.52 -5.36 7.91
CA GLN A 151 -7.96 -5.54 7.90
C GLN A 151 -8.37 -6.97 8.27
N ARG A 152 -7.65 -7.98 7.77
CA ARG A 152 -7.90 -9.38 8.10
C ARG A 152 -7.52 -9.73 9.54
N LEU A 153 -6.38 -9.20 10.04
CA LEU A 153 -5.89 -9.44 11.39
C LEU A 153 -6.77 -8.80 12.49
N PHE A 154 -7.51 -7.75 12.13
CA PHE A 154 -8.36 -6.99 13.05
C PHE A 154 -9.77 -6.78 12.45
N PRO A 155 -10.57 -7.84 12.30
CA PRO A 155 -11.89 -7.72 11.69
C PRO A 155 -12.77 -6.74 12.47
N GLY A 156 -13.48 -5.88 11.76
CA GLY A 156 -14.40 -4.90 12.34
C GLY A 156 -13.75 -3.67 12.98
N VAL A 157 -12.43 -3.52 12.89
CA VAL A 157 -11.71 -2.34 13.42
C VAL A 157 -11.61 -1.23 12.40
N PHE A 158 -11.51 -1.56 11.11
CA PHE A 158 -11.28 -0.62 10.02
C PHE A 158 -12.51 -0.44 9.15
N ASP A 159 -12.68 0.78 8.64
CA ASP A 159 -13.80 1.14 7.78
C ASP A 159 -13.46 0.86 6.33
N ASP A 160 -12.63 1.66 5.69
CA ASP A 160 -12.24 1.46 4.31
C ASP A 160 -10.74 1.08 4.18
N VAL A 161 -10.44 0.27 3.17
CA VAL A 161 -9.07 -0.11 2.81
C VAL A 161 -8.82 0.27 1.37
N ILE A 162 -7.90 1.21 1.14
CA ILE A 162 -7.52 1.67 -0.19
C ILE A 162 -6.07 1.31 -0.44
N THR A 163 -5.83 0.50 -1.45
CA THR A 163 -4.47 0.11 -1.81
C THR A 163 -4.14 0.49 -3.25
N VAL A 164 -2.87 0.81 -3.50
CA VAL A 164 -2.37 1.16 -4.83
C VAL A 164 -1.27 0.18 -5.20
N ASN A 165 -1.42 -0.50 -6.34
CA ASN A 165 -0.45 -1.47 -6.85
C ASN A 165 0.06 -2.43 -5.76
N ALA A 166 -0.84 -2.92 -4.91
CA ALA A 166 -0.49 -3.75 -3.78
C ALA A 166 -0.07 -5.15 -4.23
N ALA A 167 1.00 -5.67 -3.65
CA ALA A 167 1.29 -7.10 -3.74
C ALA A 167 0.14 -7.88 -3.08
N THR A 168 -0.34 -8.92 -3.74
CA THR A 168 -1.45 -9.74 -3.25
C THR A 168 -0.94 -11.01 -2.56
N PHE A 169 -1.84 -11.93 -2.19
CA PHE A 169 -1.50 -13.08 -1.35
C PHE A 169 -1.26 -14.35 -2.18
N TYR A 170 -0.43 -15.24 -1.67
CA TYR A 170 -0.18 -16.59 -2.22
C TYR A 170 0.44 -16.61 -3.61
N GLY A 171 1.12 -15.55 -4.01
CA GLY A 171 1.74 -15.45 -5.32
C GLY A 171 3.13 -16.06 -5.35
N LEU A 172 3.38 -16.88 -6.36
CA LEU A 172 4.72 -17.14 -6.88
C LEU A 172 4.87 -16.36 -8.19
N PRO A 173 6.08 -15.88 -8.52
CA PRO A 173 6.34 -15.32 -9.84
C PRO A 173 5.86 -16.29 -10.94
N LEU A 174 5.34 -15.72 -12.04
CA LEU A 174 4.87 -16.49 -13.21
C LEU A 174 3.56 -17.27 -13.01
N GLY A 175 2.72 -16.91 -12.05
CA GLY A 175 1.41 -17.54 -11.84
C GLY A 175 1.49 -18.99 -11.35
N LEU A 176 2.62 -19.41 -10.82
CA LEU A 176 2.77 -20.75 -10.24
C LEU A 176 1.95 -20.86 -8.94
N ALA A 177 1.27 -21.98 -8.75
CA ALA A 177 0.53 -22.25 -7.52
C ALA A 177 1.49 -22.31 -6.32
N ASN A 178 1.21 -21.56 -5.26
CA ASN A 178 1.98 -21.63 -4.03
C ASN A 178 1.57 -22.89 -3.25
N PRO A 179 2.46 -23.87 -3.05
CA PRO A 179 2.15 -25.08 -2.32
C PRO A 179 1.86 -24.84 -0.83
N LEU A 180 2.27 -23.70 -0.27
CA LEU A 180 2.04 -23.32 1.12
C LEU A 180 0.70 -22.57 1.31
N LYS A 181 -0.05 -22.32 0.23
CA LYS A 181 -1.34 -21.61 0.32
C LYS A 181 -2.29 -22.20 1.38
N PRO A 182 -2.52 -23.52 1.48
CA PRO A 182 -3.43 -24.08 2.49
C PRO A 182 -2.96 -23.81 3.92
N GLN A 183 -1.67 -23.91 4.20
CA GLN A 183 -1.10 -23.66 5.53
C GLN A 183 -1.20 -22.18 5.90
N THR A 184 -0.88 -21.30 4.95
CA THR A 184 -0.96 -19.84 5.14
C THR A 184 -2.40 -19.40 5.34
N GLU A 185 -3.34 -19.95 4.55
CA GLU A 185 -4.76 -19.64 4.72
C GLU A 185 -5.28 -20.16 6.06
N GLY A 186 -4.90 -21.37 6.46
CA GLY A 186 -5.22 -21.92 7.78
C GLY A 186 -4.75 -21.00 8.92
N LEU A 187 -3.52 -20.51 8.85
CA LEU A 187 -2.96 -19.57 9.83
C LEU A 187 -3.72 -18.24 9.84
N LEU A 188 -3.87 -17.59 8.68
CA LEU A 188 -4.54 -16.29 8.60
C LEU A 188 -6.02 -16.37 9.01
N SER A 189 -6.68 -17.52 8.83
CA SER A 189 -8.07 -17.73 9.26
C SER A 189 -8.25 -17.70 10.78
N LEU A 190 -7.18 -17.91 11.56
CA LEU A 190 -7.22 -17.79 13.03
C LEU A 190 -7.48 -16.36 13.49
N PHE A 191 -7.18 -15.37 12.65
CA PHE A 191 -7.40 -13.95 12.96
C PHE A 191 -8.74 -13.45 12.43
N GLY A 192 -9.14 -13.86 11.22
CA GLY A 192 -10.39 -13.43 10.61
C GLY A 192 -10.47 -13.70 9.11
N GLN A 193 -11.48 -13.09 8.49
CA GLN A 193 -11.69 -13.09 7.04
C GLN A 193 -11.67 -11.66 6.53
N TRP A 194 -11.37 -11.47 5.24
CA TRP A 194 -11.48 -10.16 4.61
C TRP A 194 -12.93 -9.72 4.48
N ASP A 195 -13.22 -8.48 4.84
CA ASP A 195 -14.45 -7.82 4.44
C ASP A 195 -14.25 -7.18 3.06
N ASN A 196 -14.55 -7.95 2.02
CA ASN A 196 -14.35 -7.52 0.64
C ASN A 196 -15.20 -6.30 0.25
N SER A 197 -16.25 -5.98 1.00
CA SER A 197 -17.11 -4.81 0.73
C SER A 197 -16.39 -3.48 1.03
N LYS A 198 -15.42 -3.53 1.93
CA LYS A 198 -14.64 -2.38 2.41
C LYS A 198 -13.29 -2.19 1.70
N ILE A 199 -12.93 -3.07 0.77
CA ILE A 199 -11.63 -3.05 0.13
C ILE A 199 -11.75 -2.54 -1.31
N LEU A 200 -11.01 -1.48 -1.61
CA LEU A 200 -10.77 -0.97 -2.96
C LEU A 200 -9.27 -1.08 -3.30
N ARG A 201 -8.96 -1.86 -4.31
CA ARG A 201 -7.61 -1.95 -4.88
C ARG A 201 -7.55 -1.13 -6.16
N ILE A 202 -6.62 -0.20 -6.23
CA ILE A 202 -6.29 0.59 -7.42
C ILE A 202 -5.07 -0.07 -8.05
N GLU A 203 -5.20 -0.56 -9.26
CA GLU A 203 -4.16 -1.30 -9.97
C GLU A 203 -3.92 -0.70 -11.34
N SER A 204 -2.68 -0.38 -11.65
CA SER A 204 -2.34 0.18 -12.95
C SER A 204 -2.08 -0.90 -13.99
N VAL A 205 -2.44 -0.60 -15.22
CA VAL A 205 -2.13 -1.49 -16.35
C VAL A 205 -0.61 -1.62 -16.50
N GLY A 206 -0.10 -2.84 -16.55
CA GLY A 206 1.33 -3.14 -16.72
C GLY A 206 2.17 -3.07 -15.44
N ASP A 207 1.53 -2.95 -14.29
CA ASP A 207 2.20 -3.16 -13.00
C ASP A 207 2.41 -4.65 -12.74
N GLY A 208 3.67 -5.03 -12.50
CA GLY A 208 4.01 -6.44 -12.23
C GLY A 208 3.82 -6.86 -10.79
N VAL A 209 3.76 -5.92 -9.84
CA VAL A 209 3.62 -6.24 -8.41
C VAL A 209 2.20 -6.63 -8.05
N SER A 210 1.21 -5.89 -8.55
CA SER A 210 -0.21 -6.20 -8.30
C SER A 210 -0.65 -7.50 -9.00
N GLU A 211 0.06 -7.91 -10.05
CA GLU A 211 -0.16 -9.20 -10.71
C GLU A 211 0.48 -10.39 -9.96
N LEU A 212 1.38 -10.12 -8.99
CA LEU A 212 1.94 -11.15 -8.14
C LEU A 212 0.90 -11.56 -7.09
N GLY A 213 0.41 -12.76 -7.20
CA GLY A 213 -0.53 -13.30 -6.23
C GLY A 213 -1.70 -14.02 -6.84
N ALA A 214 -2.26 -14.96 -6.08
CA ALA A 214 -3.40 -15.78 -6.49
C ALA A 214 -4.70 -15.37 -5.79
N LEU A 215 -4.63 -14.44 -4.84
CA LEU A 215 -5.80 -13.98 -4.10
C LEU A 215 -5.83 -12.46 -4.04
N HIS A 216 -6.91 -11.90 -4.54
CA HIS A 216 -7.15 -10.49 -4.72
C HIS A 216 -8.40 -10.06 -3.94
N PRO A 217 -8.29 -9.76 -2.61
CA PRO A 217 -9.46 -9.35 -1.82
C PRO A 217 -10.05 -8.03 -2.31
N GLY A 218 -11.39 -7.90 -2.21
CA GLY A 218 -12.11 -6.67 -2.51
C GLY A 218 -12.38 -6.40 -3.99
N LYS A 219 -12.67 -5.15 -4.28
CA LYS A 219 -12.93 -4.65 -5.65
C LYS A 219 -11.65 -4.08 -6.25
N THR A 220 -11.48 -4.25 -7.56
CA THR A 220 -10.36 -3.65 -8.30
C THR A 220 -10.86 -2.50 -9.16
N LEU A 221 -10.17 -1.36 -9.08
CA LEU A 221 -10.23 -0.27 -10.04
C LEU A 221 -8.94 -0.31 -10.86
N THR A 222 -9.04 -0.66 -12.14
CA THR A 222 -7.90 -0.64 -13.04
C THR A 222 -7.70 0.76 -13.63
N VAL A 223 -6.48 1.27 -13.56
CA VAL A 223 -6.11 2.61 -14.03
C VAL A 223 -5.18 2.48 -15.24
N GLY A 224 -5.54 3.16 -16.33
CA GLY A 224 -4.64 3.35 -17.47
C GLY A 224 -3.56 4.36 -17.09
N MET A 225 -2.31 4.07 -17.44
CA MET A 225 -1.19 4.98 -17.20
C MET A 225 -0.13 4.85 -18.29
N GLU A 226 0.82 5.76 -18.32
CA GLU A 226 2.00 5.62 -19.15
C GLU A 226 2.81 4.39 -18.73
N THR A 227 3.07 3.49 -19.67
CA THR A 227 3.83 2.27 -19.42
C THR A 227 5.13 2.26 -20.20
N GLN A 228 6.20 1.85 -19.53
CA GLN A 228 7.47 1.58 -20.20
C GLN A 228 7.57 0.09 -20.58
N PRO A 229 8.14 -0.23 -21.74
CA PRO A 229 8.33 -1.62 -22.17
C PRO A 229 9.43 -2.31 -21.38
N GLY A 230 9.28 -3.61 -21.20
CA GLY A 230 10.28 -4.50 -20.60
C GLY A 230 9.90 -5.00 -19.20
N ALA A 231 10.38 -6.19 -18.88
CA ALA A 231 10.01 -6.88 -17.63
C ALA A 231 10.41 -6.08 -16.36
N LEU A 232 11.55 -5.38 -16.39
CA LEU A 232 11.98 -4.56 -15.25
C LEU A 232 11.11 -3.32 -15.06
N ALA A 233 10.51 -2.80 -16.14
CA ALA A 233 9.62 -1.64 -16.06
C ALA A 233 8.34 -1.96 -15.27
N ALA A 234 7.85 -3.19 -15.31
CA ALA A 234 6.68 -3.63 -14.57
C ALA A 234 6.85 -3.51 -13.05
N PHE A 235 8.07 -3.64 -12.55
CA PHE A 235 8.41 -3.55 -11.12
C PHE A 235 9.03 -2.20 -10.71
N GLY A 236 9.29 -1.32 -11.65
CA GLY A 236 9.88 -0.01 -11.44
C GLY A 236 8.93 1.11 -11.89
N PRO A 237 9.16 1.73 -13.07
CA PRO A 237 8.34 2.85 -13.53
C PRO A 237 6.85 2.55 -13.58
N ASN A 238 6.45 1.35 -14.03
CA ASN A 238 5.04 0.97 -14.11
C ASN A 238 4.42 0.68 -12.73
N HIS A 239 5.24 0.53 -11.71
CA HIS A 239 4.81 0.36 -10.32
C HIS A 239 4.70 1.68 -9.55
N SER A 240 5.09 2.80 -10.15
CA SER A 240 5.14 4.10 -9.49
C SER A 240 3.76 4.62 -9.10
N VAL A 241 3.59 4.98 -7.83
CA VAL A 241 2.36 5.63 -7.34
C VAL A 241 2.12 7.00 -8.00
N ALA A 242 3.18 7.70 -8.42
CA ALA A 242 3.08 8.96 -9.14
C ALA A 242 2.39 8.75 -10.50
N ASN A 243 2.80 7.73 -11.25
CA ASN A 243 2.19 7.40 -12.55
C ASN A 243 0.72 6.97 -12.39
N VAL A 244 0.38 6.28 -11.31
CA VAL A 244 -1.03 5.95 -11.00
C VAL A 244 -1.84 7.21 -10.73
N ALA A 245 -1.29 8.17 -9.97
CA ALA A 245 -1.95 9.44 -9.70
C ALA A 245 -2.19 10.24 -10.99
N ASP A 246 -1.23 10.22 -11.92
CA ASP A 246 -1.37 10.85 -13.25
C ASP A 246 -2.44 10.16 -14.09
N GLY A 247 -2.47 8.83 -14.07
CA GLY A 247 -3.51 8.04 -14.72
C GLY A 247 -4.92 8.36 -14.19
N LEU A 248 -5.06 8.49 -12.87
CA LEU A 248 -6.32 8.88 -12.23
C LEU A 248 -6.73 10.30 -12.63
N ALA A 249 -5.80 11.26 -12.62
CA ALA A 249 -6.06 12.65 -13.01
C ALA A 249 -6.51 12.74 -14.48
N LEU A 250 -5.86 12.00 -15.37
CA LEU A 250 -6.28 11.95 -16.78
C LEU A 250 -7.64 11.27 -16.94
N THR A 251 -7.90 10.20 -16.20
CA THR A 251 -9.20 9.51 -16.20
C THR A 251 -10.31 10.47 -15.77
N GLU A 252 -10.08 11.25 -14.72
CA GLU A 252 -11.03 12.27 -14.25
C GLU A 252 -11.25 13.37 -15.31
N LEU A 253 -10.18 13.88 -15.88
CA LEU A 253 -10.25 14.91 -16.93
C LEU A 253 -11.05 14.40 -18.15
N MET A 254 -10.73 13.21 -18.64
CA MET A 254 -11.46 12.61 -19.76
C MET A 254 -12.92 12.34 -19.42
N GLY A 255 -13.22 11.92 -18.20
CA GLY A 255 -14.58 11.73 -17.70
C GLY A 255 -15.39 13.04 -17.62
N LYS A 256 -14.76 14.17 -17.33
CA LYS A 256 -15.39 15.50 -17.39
C LYS A 256 -15.74 15.93 -18.84
N ILE A 257 -14.95 15.48 -19.81
CA ILE A 257 -15.22 15.72 -21.23
C ILE A 257 -16.34 14.79 -21.72
N ASP A 258 -16.26 13.51 -21.41
CA ASP A 258 -17.29 12.51 -21.74
C ASP A 258 -17.26 11.37 -20.69
N ALA A 259 -18.34 11.23 -19.94
CA ALA A 259 -18.47 10.22 -18.86
C ALA A 259 -18.23 8.78 -19.32
N ARG A 260 -18.34 8.48 -20.62
CA ARG A 260 -18.03 7.16 -21.19
C ARG A 260 -16.57 6.77 -21.03
N TYR A 261 -15.67 7.74 -20.88
CA TYR A 261 -14.23 7.47 -20.71
C TYR A 261 -13.85 7.04 -19.29
N MET A 262 -14.67 7.33 -18.30
CA MET A 262 -14.37 6.97 -16.91
C MET A 262 -14.33 5.46 -16.63
N GLY A 263 -14.98 4.66 -17.46
CA GLY A 263 -15.12 3.22 -17.23
C GLY A 263 -14.12 2.34 -17.98
N ASP A 264 -13.32 2.88 -18.90
CA ASP A 264 -12.43 2.07 -19.73
C ASP A 264 -10.96 2.52 -19.64
N PRO A 265 -10.14 1.85 -18.82
CA PRO A 265 -8.72 2.17 -18.65
C PRO A 265 -7.92 2.05 -19.97
N ARG A 266 -8.42 1.31 -20.96
CA ARG A 266 -7.75 1.16 -22.27
C ARG A 266 -7.76 2.45 -23.06
N VAL A 267 -8.78 3.29 -22.91
CA VAL A 267 -8.84 4.60 -23.57
C VAL A 267 -7.72 5.49 -23.05
N VAL A 268 -7.60 5.61 -21.73
CA VAL A 268 -6.55 6.40 -21.07
C VAL A 268 -5.17 5.85 -21.43
N LYS A 269 -4.98 4.52 -21.39
CA LYS A 269 -3.74 3.88 -21.82
C LYS A 269 -3.41 4.19 -23.29
N THR A 270 -4.39 4.22 -24.20
CA THR A 270 -4.17 4.54 -25.61
C THR A 270 -3.65 5.97 -25.78
N VAL A 271 -4.15 6.92 -24.99
CA VAL A 271 -3.65 8.30 -25.01
C VAL A 271 -2.19 8.35 -24.56
N PHE A 272 -1.85 7.67 -23.46
CA PHE A 272 -0.46 7.59 -23.00
C PHE A 272 0.45 6.91 -24.01
N ASP A 273 0.05 5.77 -24.57
CA ASP A 273 0.84 5.03 -25.57
C ASP A 273 1.10 5.88 -26.83
N ALA A 274 0.13 6.71 -27.22
CA ALA A 274 0.28 7.63 -28.33
C ALA A 274 1.27 8.75 -28.01
N ALA A 275 1.22 9.31 -26.80
CA ALA A 275 2.15 10.34 -26.34
C ALA A 275 3.58 9.79 -26.20
N SER A 276 3.73 8.60 -25.60
CA SER A 276 5.04 7.98 -25.33
C SER A 276 5.79 7.54 -26.60
N LYS A 277 5.12 7.43 -27.72
CA LYS A 277 5.76 7.10 -29.02
C LYS A 277 6.49 8.27 -29.67
N ILE A 278 6.27 9.46 -29.18
CA ILE A 278 6.90 10.68 -29.71
C ILE A 278 8.09 11.03 -28.79
N PRO A 279 9.34 10.93 -29.27
CA PRO A 279 10.50 11.27 -28.46
C PRO A 279 10.39 12.69 -27.88
N GLY A 280 10.62 12.83 -26.57
CA GLY A 280 10.55 14.11 -25.84
C GLY A 280 9.13 14.57 -25.49
N VAL A 281 8.11 13.76 -25.74
CA VAL A 281 6.74 14.01 -25.22
C VAL A 281 6.53 13.16 -24.00
N SER A 282 6.48 13.81 -22.86
CA SER A 282 6.10 13.21 -21.57
C SER A 282 4.61 13.43 -21.32
N TYR A 283 4.10 12.78 -20.28
CA TYR A 283 2.75 13.01 -19.80
C TYR A 283 2.49 14.48 -19.45
N GLU A 284 3.47 15.15 -18.84
CA GLU A 284 3.40 16.57 -18.49
C GLU A 284 3.22 17.46 -19.74
N THR A 285 3.92 17.13 -20.84
CA THR A 285 3.75 17.84 -22.11
C THR A 285 2.32 17.63 -22.65
N LEU A 286 1.80 16.41 -22.58
CA LEU A 286 0.43 16.12 -22.98
C LEU A 286 -0.59 16.91 -22.17
N LEU A 287 -0.42 16.97 -20.85
CA LEU A 287 -1.27 17.76 -19.95
C LEU A 287 -1.19 19.26 -20.26
N ASP A 288 0.02 19.78 -20.51
CA ASP A 288 0.21 21.18 -20.89
C ASP A 288 -0.45 21.49 -22.25
N ASP A 289 -0.44 20.58 -23.18
CA ASP A 289 -1.12 20.74 -24.47
C ASP A 289 -2.65 20.70 -24.31
N PHE A 290 -3.19 19.81 -23.50
CA PHE A 290 -4.61 19.85 -23.13
C PHE A 290 -4.99 21.15 -22.45
N ARG A 291 -4.16 21.63 -21.53
CA ARG A 291 -4.38 22.90 -20.83
C ARG A 291 -4.39 24.08 -21.80
N LYS A 292 -3.48 24.12 -22.76
CA LYS A 292 -3.47 25.13 -23.82
C LYS A 292 -4.75 25.11 -24.64
N ILE A 293 -5.24 23.94 -24.99
CA ILE A 293 -6.48 23.76 -25.76
C ILE A 293 -7.70 24.26 -24.98
N ILE A 294 -7.78 23.93 -23.68
CA ILE A 294 -8.94 24.23 -22.86
C ILE A 294 -8.91 25.68 -22.33
N GLN A 295 -7.75 26.17 -21.92
CA GLN A 295 -7.59 27.48 -21.25
C GLN A 295 -6.98 28.56 -22.17
N GLY A 296 -6.66 28.24 -23.40
CA GLY A 296 -5.95 29.13 -24.29
C GLY A 296 -4.43 29.14 -24.01
N ASN A 297 -3.75 30.25 -24.26
CA ASN A 297 -2.27 30.35 -24.19
C ASN A 297 -1.65 30.19 -22.80
N ALA A 298 -2.01 29.15 -22.06
CA ALA A 298 -1.38 28.82 -20.78
C ALA A 298 0.10 28.48 -20.99
N SER A 299 0.98 29.06 -20.18
CA SER A 299 2.40 28.68 -20.16
C SER A 299 2.54 27.24 -19.66
N PRO A 300 3.54 26.48 -20.18
CA PRO A 300 3.85 25.16 -19.63
C PRO A 300 4.10 25.24 -18.13
N SER A 301 3.58 24.30 -17.38
CA SER A 301 3.79 24.23 -15.92
C SER A 301 5.00 23.42 -15.54
N THR A 302 5.42 22.51 -16.42
CA THR A 302 6.60 21.65 -16.24
C THR A 302 7.41 21.56 -17.52
N THR A 303 8.65 21.12 -17.39
CA THR A 303 9.49 20.73 -18.54
C THR A 303 9.28 19.24 -18.82
N PRO A 304 9.47 18.76 -20.07
CA PRO A 304 9.57 17.34 -20.34
C PRO A 304 10.56 16.68 -19.38
N ASP A 305 10.25 15.46 -18.95
CA ASP A 305 11.06 14.69 -18.00
C ASP A 305 11.20 15.31 -16.59
N GLU A 306 10.26 16.15 -16.19
CA GLU A 306 10.25 16.73 -14.85
C GLU A 306 10.05 15.64 -13.79
N THR A 307 11.07 15.43 -12.97
CA THR A 307 11.06 14.46 -11.86
C THR A 307 10.82 15.12 -10.49
N ASP A 308 10.78 16.44 -10.44
CA ASP A 308 10.55 17.18 -9.20
C ASP A 308 9.09 17.01 -8.74
N ALA A 309 8.91 16.26 -7.67
CA ALA A 309 7.59 15.95 -7.10
C ALA A 309 6.78 17.21 -6.72
N THR A 310 7.45 18.32 -6.39
CA THR A 310 6.81 19.59 -6.05
C THR A 310 6.18 20.22 -7.29
N LYS A 311 6.90 20.22 -8.41
CA LYS A 311 6.42 20.77 -9.68
C LYS A 311 5.32 19.89 -10.27
N LEU A 312 5.49 18.56 -10.25
CA LEU A 312 4.44 17.62 -10.66
C LEU A 312 3.17 17.82 -9.84
N SER A 313 3.28 18.02 -8.53
CA SER A 313 2.15 18.32 -7.67
C SER A 313 1.46 19.66 -8.02
N ALA A 314 2.22 20.67 -8.42
CA ALA A 314 1.68 21.96 -8.87
C ALA A 314 0.90 21.81 -10.17
N THR A 315 1.45 21.07 -11.14
CA THR A 315 0.78 20.76 -12.41
C THR A 315 -0.55 20.05 -12.18
N ARG A 316 -0.56 19.00 -11.35
CA ARG A 316 -1.78 18.25 -11.03
C ARG A 316 -2.85 19.11 -10.35
N LYS A 317 -2.47 20.06 -9.51
CA LYS A 317 -3.43 20.98 -8.87
C LYS A 317 -4.00 22.03 -9.82
N SER A 318 -3.33 22.30 -10.94
CA SER A 318 -3.77 23.28 -11.92
C SER A 318 -4.73 22.70 -12.97
N LEU A 319 -4.87 21.40 -13.02
CA LEU A 319 -5.83 20.66 -13.84
C LEU A 319 -7.17 20.50 -13.11
#